data_3016ec1597ec14685e279795478bb726
#
_entry.id   3016ec1597ec14685e279795478bb726
#
_cell.length_a   1.000
_cell.length_b   1.000
_cell.length_c   1.000
_cell.angle_alpha   90.00
_cell.angle_beta   90.00
_cell.angle_gamma   90.00
#
_symmetry.space_group_name_H-M   'P 1'
#
loop_
_entity.id
_entity.type
_entity.pdbx_description
1 polymer ?
#
loop_
_entity_poly.entity_id
_entity_poly.type
_entity_poly.pdbx_seq_one_letter_code
_entity_poly.pdbx_strand_id
1 'polypeptide(L)'
;MNRRDFSAGTACLLGAAALGLPNLAWAQRRPEEGKDFRRLEKPQAVEVPAGKIEVIEFFWYSCPHCNAFEPKLVSWIRNQGPDVVVRRVPVAFRDDFVPQQRLYYALEAMGKMDLHAKVFEAIHVQKNLLNREEMILAFVEKNGVDRAKFQEMYNSFAVSTKARRATQTQDAYKVEGVPALGVAGRFYVDAELAGNMDKALVVTDYLVAEARKTK
;
A
#
# COMPACT_ATOMS: atom_id res chain seq x y z
N MET A 1 -12.38 -75.43 -54.23
CA MET A 1 -13.57 -75.45 -53.33
C MET A 1 -13.53 -74.28 -52.45
N ASN A 2 -14.33 -73.27 -52.73
CA ASN A 2 -15.24 -72.51 -51.89
C ASN A 2 -14.71 -72.03 -50.48
N ARG A 3 -14.64 -70.75 -50.23
CA ARG A 3 -15.69 -69.81 -49.69
C ARG A 3 -14.87 -68.56 -49.21
N ARG A 4 -15.13 -67.43 -49.78
CA ARG A 4 -16.01 -66.33 -49.29
C ARG A 4 -16.03 -66.21 -47.78
N ASP A 5 -15.49 -65.06 -47.31
CA ASP A 5 -16.15 -64.38 -46.23
C ASP A 5 -15.56 -62.98 -46.05
N PHE A 6 -16.35 -62.09 -46.26
CA PHE A 6 -16.77 -60.84 -45.58
C PHE A 6 -15.81 -60.31 -44.50
N SER A 7 -15.13 -59.27 -44.82
CA SER A 7 -14.51 -58.38 -43.87
C SER A 7 -15.38 -57.14 -43.67
N ALA A 8 -16.11 -57.15 -42.55
CA ALA A 8 -16.78 -55.94 -42.02
C ALA A 8 -15.78 -55.01 -41.44
N GLY A 9 -15.51 -53.89 -42.08
CA GLY A 9 -14.70 -52.83 -41.55
C GLY A 9 -15.45 -52.05 -40.47
N THR A 10 -14.99 -52.17 -39.23
CA THR A 10 -15.46 -51.33 -38.13
C THR A 10 -14.63 -50.05 -38.13
N ALA A 11 -15.20 -48.96 -38.63
CA ALA A 11 -14.66 -47.65 -38.54
C ALA A 11 -14.84 -47.14 -37.08
N CYS A 12 -13.79 -47.19 -36.29
CA CYS A 12 -13.74 -46.51 -35.02
C CYS A 12 -13.63 -44.99 -35.24
N LEU A 13 -14.75 -44.31 -35.16
CA LEU A 13 -14.80 -42.84 -35.01
C LEU A 13 -14.26 -42.49 -33.61
N LEU A 14 -12.97 -42.19 -33.54
CA LEU A 14 -12.38 -41.50 -32.38
C LEU A 14 -12.92 -40.08 -32.36
N GLY A 15 -14.04 -39.88 -31.65
CA GLY A 15 -14.53 -38.58 -31.26
C GLY A 15 -13.51 -37.91 -30.31
N ALA A 16 -12.73 -37.01 -30.84
CA ALA A 16 -11.93 -36.10 -30.03
C ALA A 16 -12.89 -35.19 -29.25
N ALA A 17 -13.28 -35.62 -28.06
CA ALA A 17 -13.90 -34.75 -27.09
C ALA A 17 -12.85 -33.67 -26.73
N ALA A 18 -12.91 -32.55 -27.43
CA ALA A 18 -12.24 -31.34 -27.00
C ALA A 18 -12.86 -30.92 -25.65
N LEU A 19 -12.30 -31.43 -24.56
CA LEU A 19 -12.51 -30.89 -23.23
C LEU A 19 -12.00 -29.45 -23.30
N GLY A 20 -12.92 -28.54 -23.62
CA GLY A 20 -12.72 -27.11 -23.47
C GLY A 20 -12.35 -26.87 -22.01
N LEU A 21 -11.05 -26.77 -21.71
CA LEU A 21 -10.59 -26.19 -20.46
C LEU A 21 -11.29 -24.84 -20.37
N PRO A 22 -12.04 -24.57 -19.30
CA PRO A 22 -12.54 -23.22 -19.08
C PRO A 22 -11.31 -22.32 -19.09
N ASN A 23 -11.24 -21.47 -20.10
CA ASN A 23 -10.26 -20.38 -20.12
C ASN A 23 -10.44 -19.61 -18.82
N LEU A 24 -9.59 -19.91 -17.84
CA LEU A 24 -9.34 -19.09 -16.67
C LEU A 24 -8.57 -17.81 -17.06
N ALA A 25 -8.90 -17.26 -18.21
CA ALA A 25 -8.77 -15.85 -18.47
C ALA A 25 -9.86 -15.15 -17.65
N TRP A 26 -9.67 -15.10 -16.37
CA TRP A 26 -10.08 -13.93 -15.63
C TRP A 26 -9.26 -12.79 -16.26
N ALA A 27 -9.74 -12.32 -17.40
CA ALA A 27 -9.34 -11.05 -17.95
C ALA A 27 -9.61 -10.08 -16.80
N GLN A 28 -8.53 -9.70 -16.10
CA GLN A 28 -8.62 -8.69 -15.05
C GLN A 28 -9.19 -7.48 -15.79
N ARG A 29 -10.48 -7.21 -15.54
CA ARG A 29 -11.09 -6.06 -16.17
C ARG A 29 -10.24 -4.85 -15.79
N ARG A 30 -10.08 -3.96 -16.74
CA ARG A 30 -9.36 -2.72 -16.50
C ARG A 30 -9.99 -1.99 -15.31
N PRO A 31 -9.21 -1.51 -14.34
CA PRO A 31 -9.75 -0.69 -13.25
C PRO A 31 -10.53 0.50 -13.78
N GLU A 32 -11.68 0.77 -13.18
CA GLU A 32 -12.61 1.84 -13.59
C GLU A 32 -12.60 2.98 -12.58
N GLU A 33 -12.50 4.22 -13.08
CA GLU A 33 -12.65 5.42 -12.26
C GLU A 33 -14.07 5.51 -11.68
N GLY A 34 -14.16 5.90 -10.40
CA GLY A 34 -15.42 5.93 -9.65
C GLY A 34 -15.84 4.61 -9.04
N LYS A 35 -15.16 3.51 -9.36
CA LYS A 35 -15.48 2.17 -8.85
C LYS A 35 -14.30 1.50 -8.15
N ASP A 36 -13.14 1.45 -8.79
CA ASP A 36 -11.95 0.80 -8.25
C ASP A 36 -10.93 1.81 -7.72
N PHE A 37 -11.01 3.04 -8.19
CA PHE A 37 -10.22 4.19 -7.75
C PHE A 37 -10.97 5.48 -8.02
N ARG A 38 -10.54 6.57 -7.42
CA ARG A 38 -11.02 7.91 -7.77
C ARG A 38 -9.89 8.82 -8.21
N ARG A 39 -10.20 9.75 -9.08
CA ARG A 39 -9.34 10.87 -9.44
C ARG A 39 -9.52 11.99 -8.44
N LEU A 40 -8.43 12.65 -8.06
CA LEU A 40 -8.51 13.83 -7.24
C LEU A 40 -9.08 15.00 -8.07
N GLU A 41 -9.94 15.79 -7.47
CA GLU A 41 -10.51 17.00 -8.11
C GLU A 41 -9.42 17.98 -8.53
N LYS A 42 -8.37 18.11 -7.71
CA LYS A 42 -7.18 18.93 -7.98
C LYS A 42 -5.95 18.06 -7.85
N PRO A 43 -5.08 17.97 -8.86
CA PRO A 43 -3.80 17.31 -8.75
C PRO A 43 -2.98 17.91 -7.61
N GLN A 44 -2.31 17.04 -6.86
CA GLN A 44 -1.42 17.42 -5.77
C GLN A 44 0.04 17.41 -6.24
N ALA A 45 0.85 18.29 -5.66
CA ALA A 45 2.28 18.25 -5.86
C ALA A 45 2.86 16.94 -5.35
N VAL A 46 3.77 16.34 -6.11
CA VAL A 46 4.51 15.14 -5.72
C VAL A 46 5.84 15.54 -5.07
N GLU A 47 6.25 14.80 -4.06
CA GLU A 47 7.50 15.04 -3.31
C GLU A 47 8.60 14.06 -3.74
N VAL A 48 8.71 13.82 -5.04
CA VAL A 48 9.70 12.90 -5.62
C VAL A 48 10.48 13.60 -6.75
N PRO A 49 11.71 13.15 -7.07
CA PRO A 49 12.48 13.72 -8.17
C PRO A 49 11.72 13.67 -9.50
N ALA A 50 12.03 14.62 -10.39
CA ALA A 50 11.47 14.65 -11.74
C ALA A 50 11.70 13.29 -12.45
N GLY A 51 10.68 12.83 -13.17
CA GLY A 51 10.71 11.52 -13.83
C GLY A 51 10.40 10.33 -12.94
N LYS A 52 10.18 10.50 -11.64
CA LYS A 52 9.68 9.44 -10.74
C LYS A 52 8.15 9.51 -10.61
N ILE A 53 7.57 8.39 -10.21
CA ILE A 53 6.14 8.28 -9.87
C ILE A 53 6.04 8.09 -8.37
N GLU A 54 5.39 9.02 -7.71
CA GLU A 54 5.11 8.90 -6.29
C GLU A 54 3.91 7.98 -6.06
N VAL A 55 4.07 7.04 -5.14
CA VAL A 55 2.97 6.32 -4.51
C VAL A 55 2.97 6.67 -3.03
N ILE A 56 1.87 7.20 -2.53
CA ILE A 56 1.70 7.50 -1.11
C ILE A 56 0.95 6.35 -0.46
N GLU A 57 1.45 5.88 0.70
CA GLU A 57 0.66 5.12 1.64
C GLU A 57 0.16 6.04 2.74
N PHE A 58 -1.14 6.13 2.92
CA PHE A 58 -1.78 6.71 4.10
C PHE A 58 -2.00 5.62 5.13
N PHE A 59 -1.47 5.81 6.33
CA PHE A 59 -1.52 4.79 7.37
C PHE A 59 -1.63 5.37 8.77
N TRP A 60 -2.00 4.54 9.72
CA TRP A 60 -1.92 4.86 11.15
C TRP A 60 -1.36 3.65 11.91
N TYR A 61 -0.39 3.88 12.78
CA TYR A 61 0.26 2.79 13.51
C TYR A 61 -0.71 1.94 14.34
N SER A 62 -1.75 2.54 14.96
CA SER A 62 -2.73 1.78 15.74
C SER A 62 -3.84 1.14 14.91
N CYS A 63 -3.84 1.31 13.57
CA CYS A 63 -4.81 0.66 12.70
C CYS A 63 -4.44 -0.82 12.46
N PRO A 64 -5.31 -1.79 12.85
CA PRO A 64 -5.02 -3.21 12.64
C PRO A 64 -4.98 -3.60 11.16
N HIS A 65 -5.74 -2.91 10.30
CA HIS A 65 -5.70 -3.13 8.85
C HIS A 65 -4.39 -2.65 8.24
N CYS A 66 -3.81 -1.55 8.73
CA CYS A 66 -2.47 -1.08 8.31
C CYS A 66 -1.39 -2.07 8.74
N ASN A 67 -1.46 -2.58 9.98
CA ASN A 67 -0.54 -3.63 10.44
C ASN A 67 -0.61 -4.90 9.57
N ALA A 68 -1.79 -5.34 9.18
CA ALA A 68 -1.97 -6.50 8.31
C ALA A 68 -1.52 -6.23 6.86
N PHE A 69 -1.58 -4.98 6.41
CA PHE A 69 -1.20 -4.57 5.07
C PHE A 69 0.31 -4.35 4.91
N GLU A 70 1.02 -3.92 5.96
CA GLU A 70 2.44 -3.56 5.91
C GLU A 70 3.34 -4.64 5.25
N PRO A 71 3.28 -5.95 5.60
CA PRO A 71 4.12 -6.94 4.94
C PRO A 71 3.80 -7.11 3.45
N LYS A 72 2.55 -6.91 3.04
CA LYS A 72 2.13 -6.95 1.63
C LYS A 72 2.67 -5.76 0.87
N LEU A 73 2.58 -4.58 1.45
CA LEU A 73 3.11 -3.35 0.86
C LEU A 73 4.64 -3.42 0.72
N VAL A 74 5.35 -3.88 1.74
CA VAL A 74 6.81 -4.07 1.68
C VAL A 74 7.20 -5.04 0.56
N SER A 75 6.47 -6.14 0.42
CA SER A 75 6.69 -7.08 -0.70
C SER A 75 6.42 -6.42 -2.05
N TRP A 76 5.32 -5.67 -2.17
CA TRP A 76 4.97 -4.94 -3.38
C TRP A 76 6.04 -3.90 -3.76
N ILE A 77 6.53 -3.11 -2.79
CA ILE A 77 7.58 -2.10 -2.99
C ILE A 77 8.84 -2.73 -3.59
N ARG A 78 9.27 -3.89 -3.09
CA ARG A 78 10.47 -4.60 -3.58
C ARG A 78 10.37 -5.02 -5.04
N ASN A 79 9.15 -5.19 -5.55
CA ASN A 79 8.88 -5.60 -6.92
C ASN A 79 8.65 -4.41 -7.87
N GLN A 80 8.68 -3.17 -7.36
CA GLN A 80 8.51 -2.00 -8.21
C GLN A 80 9.78 -1.62 -8.95
N GLY A 81 9.59 -1.03 -10.13
CA GLY A 81 10.71 -0.46 -10.89
C GLY A 81 11.35 0.75 -10.19
N PRO A 82 12.60 1.08 -10.56
CA PRO A 82 13.34 2.18 -9.93
C PRO A 82 12.72 3.56 -10.16
N ASP A 83 11.73 3.67 -11.02
CA ASP A 83 10.98 4.89 -11.30
C ASP A 83 9.83 5.13 -10.32
N VAL A 84 9.46 4.15 -9.49
CA VAL A 84 8.43 4.27 -8.45
C VAL A 84 9.08 4.59 -7.11
N VAL A 85 8.58 5.63 -6.45
CA VAL A 85 9.01 6.01 -5.10
C VAL A 85 7.81 5.97 -4.18
N VAL A 86 7.90 5.15 -3.15
CA VAL A 86 6.84 5.03 -2.14
C VAL A 86 7.16 5.93 -0.95
N ARG A 87 6.21 6.77 -0.59
CA ARG A 87 6.27 7.65 0.56
C ARG A 87 5.13 7.30 1.52
N ARG A 88 5.45 7.17 2.79
CA ARG A 88 4.44 6.94 3.83
C ARG A 88 4.00 8.24 4.47
N VAL A 89 2.70 8.38 4.65
CA VAL A 89 2.05 9.56 5.25
C VAL A 89 1.19 9.08 6.42
N PRO A 90 1.69 9.23 7.65
CA PRO A 90 0.89 8.91 8.82
C PRO A 90 -0.27 9.90 8.95
N VAL A 91 -1.50 9.39 9.04
CA VAL A 91 -2.71 10.22 9.17
C VAL A 91 -2.98 10.65 10.62
N ALA A 92 -3.70 11.75 10.78
CA ALA A 92 -4.30 12.15 12.05
C ALA A 92 -5.73 12.66 11.81
N PHE A 93 -6.71 11.78 12.00
CA PHE A 93 -8.13 12.16 11.93
C PHE A 93 -8.59 12.92 13.19
N ARG A 94 -7.84 12.85 14.28
CA ARG A 94 -8.05 13.51 15.56
C ARG A 94 -6.71 13.79 16.23
N ASP A 95 -6.70 14.65 17.21
CA ASP A 95 -5.49 15.09 17.91
C ASP A 95 -4.74 13.94 18.61
N ASP A 96 -5.46 12.93 19.09
CA ASP A 96 -4.87 11.75 19.74
C ASP A 96 -4.05 10.85 18.80
N PHE A 97 -4.10 11.08 17.46
CA PHE A 97 -3.26 10.40 16.49
C PHE A 97 -1.89 11.10 16.30
N VAL A 98 -1.82 12.40 16.60
CA VAL A 98 -0.63 13.22 16.38
C VAL A 98 0.65 12.66 17.04
N PRO A 99 0.62 12.07 18.26
CA PRO A 99 1.81 11.47 18.83
C PRO A 99 2.46 10.41 17.92
N GLN A 100 1.65 9.58 17.26
CA GLN A 100 2.15 8.54 16.33
C GLN A 100 2.59 9.12 14.98
N GLN A 101 1.99 10.21 14.49
CA GLN A 101 2.53 10.94 13.33
C GLN A 101 3.95 11.47 13.64
N ARG A 102 4.12 12.10 14.79
CA ARG A 102 5.41 12.64 15.21
C ARG A 102 6.44 11.54 15.44
N LEU A 103 6.03 10.39 15.99
CA LEU A 103 6.88 9.21 16.11
C LEU A 103 7.45 8.80 14.74
N TYR A 104 6.60 8.67 13.72
CA TYR A 104 7.04 8.30 12.36
C TYR A 104 8.08 9.31 11.83
N TYR A 105 7.78 10.60 11.89
CA TYR A 105 8.67 11.62 11.34
C TYR A 105 9.96 11.84 12.16
N ALA A 106 9.93 11.57 13.46
CA ALA A 106 11.14 11.57 14.27
C ALA A 106 12.05 10.39 13.93
N LEU A 107 11.50 9.18 13.74
CA LEU A 107 12.23 8.01 13.26
C LEU A 107 12.84 8.26 11.88
N GLU A 108 12.06 8.82 10.95
CA GLU A 108 12.53 9.17 9.60
C GLU A 108 13.68 10.18 9.66
N ALA A 109 13.53 11.26 10.42
CA ALA A 109 14.55 12.31 10.54
C ALA A 109 15.86 11.81 11.17
N MET A 110 15.78 10.81 12.04
CA MET A 110 16.95 10.18 12.66
C MET A 110 17.52 8.99 11.90
N GLY A 111 16.95 8.64 10.73
CA GLY A 111 17.36 7.48 9.94
C GLY A 111 17.10 6.13 10.64
N LYS A 112 16.05 6.08 11.47
CA LYS A 112 15.67 4.90 12.28
C LYS A 112 14.43 4.19 11.74
N MET A 113 14.25 4.15 10.43
CA MET A 113 13.10 3.50 9.80
C MET A 113 13.11 1.97 9.92
N ASP A 114 14.23 1.38 10.33
CA ASP A 114 14.30 -0.03 10.76
C ASP A 114 13.39 -0.33 11.97
N LEU A 115 13.00 0.68 12.73
CA LEU A 115 12.05 0.56 13.83
C LEU A 115 10.58 0.60 13.39
N HIS A 116 10.27 0.93 12.14
CA HIS A 116 8.89 1.08 11.66
C HIS A 116 8.04 -0.18 11.90
N ALA A 117 8.54 -1.36 11.52
CA ALA A 117 7.84 -2.62 11.77
C ALA A 117 7.75 -2.95 13.27
N LYS A 118 8.76 -2.59 14.07
CA LYS A 118 8.73 -2.78 15.52
C LYS A 118 7.69 -1.90 16.22
N VAL A 119 7.36 -0.73 15.67
CA VAL A 119 6.26 0.10 16.18
C VAL A 119 4.94 -0.61 16.02
N PHE A 120 4.67 -1.20 14.85
CA PHE A 120 3.47 -2.04 14.65
C PHE A 120 3.44 -3.23 15.61
N GLU A 121 4.55 -3.96 15.76
CA GLU A 121 4.66 -5.07 16.70
C GLU A 121 4.38 -4.64 18.14
N ALA A 122 4.98 -3.53 18.59
CA ALA A 122 4.76 -2.99 19.94
C ALA A 122 3.27 -2.73 20.21
N ILE A 123 2.57 -2.12 19.25
CA ILE A 123 1.16 -1.77 19.40
C ILE A 123 0.26 -2.99 19.29
N HIS A 124 0.41 -3.80 18.24
CA HIS A 124 -0.55 -4.85 17.92
C HIS A 124 -0.31 -6.16 18.64
N VAL A 125 0.96 -6.50 18.93
CA VAL A 125 1.35 -7.74 19.63
C VAL A 125 1.59 -7.50 21.11
N GLN A 126 2.44 -6.51 21.45
CA GLN A 126 2.82 -6.23 22.83
C GLN A 126 1.81 -5.34 23.58
N LYS A 127 0.78 -4.84 22.90
CA LYS A 127 -0.28 -3.97 23.44
C LYS A 127 0.23 -2.66 24.06
N ASN A 128 1.41 -2.21 23.63
CA ASN A 128 1.96 -0.91 23.98
C ASN A 128 1.46 0.14 22.98
N LEU A 129 0.51 0.95 23.38
CA LEU A 129 -0.26 1.83 22.46
C LEU A 129 0.57 2.94 21.81
N LEU A 130 1.70 3.32 22.37
CA LEU A 130 2.58 4.40 21.88
C LEU A 130 1.79 5.68 21.49
N ASN A 131 0.78 6.01 22.26
CA ASN A 131 -0.10 7.16 22.03
C ASN A 131 0.22 8.36 22.92
N ARG A 132 1.28 8.28 23.72
CA ARG A 132 1.81 9.37 24.56
C ARG A 132 3.33 9.42 24.45
N GLU A 133 3.88 10.62 24.53
CA GLU A 133 5.32 10.86 24.38
C GLU A 133 6.16 9.96 25.29
N GLU A 134 5.79 9.82 26.57
CA GLU A 134 6.53 8.99 27.51
C GLU A 134 6.62 7.52 27.10
N MET A 135 5.53 6.95 26.57
CA MET A 135 5.51 5.58 26.05
C MET A 135 6.41 5.44 24.81
N ILE A 136 6.40 6.44 23.94
CA ILE A 136 7.24 6.52 22.75
C ILE A 136 8.72 6.59 23.14
N LEU A 137 9.07 7.46 24.09
CA LEU A 137 10.43 7.60 24.57
C LEU A 137 10.97 6.31 25.19
N ALA A 138 10.16 5.64 26.03
CA ALA A 138 10.53 4.35 26.60
C ALA A 138 10.73 3.26 25.52
N PHE A 139 9.88 3.27 24.48
CA PHE A 139 9.98 2.33 23.36
C PHE A 139 11.28 2.54 22.57
N VAL A 140 11.61 3.77 22.20
CA VAL A 140 12.81 4.05 21.38
C VAL A 140 14.09 3.79 22.16
N GLU A 141 14.13 4.12 23.44
CA GLU A 141 15.24 3.82 24.35
C GLU A 141 15.49 2.32 24.45
N LYS A 142 14.44 1.52 24.68
CA LYS A 142 14.49 0.05 24.68
C LYS A 142 15.04 -0.52 23.37
N ASN A 143 14.84 0.19 22.25
CA ASN A 143 15.33 -0.20 20.93
C ASN A 143 16.69 0.45 20.55
N GLY A 144 17.44 0.95 21.53
CA GLY A 144 18.82 1.45 21.35
C GLY A 144 18.92 2.83 20.72
N VAL A 145 17.86 3.63 20.76
CA VAL A 145 17.89 5.04 20.34
C VAL A 145 18.11 5.92 21.55
N ASP A 146 19.01 6.90 21.44
CA ASP A 146 19.26 7.88 22.49
C ASP A 146 17.97 8.65 22.80
N ARG A 147 17.47 8.48 24.01
CA ARG A 147 16.20 9.06 24.48
C ARG A 147 16.17 10.58 24.37
N ALA A 148 17.24 11.24 24.80
CA ALA A 148 17.29 12.70 24.84
C ALA A 148 17.31 13.29 23.42
N LYS A 149 18.14 12.72 22.53
CA LYS A 149 18.20 13.15 21.13
C LYS A 149 16.89 12.87 20.41
N PHE A 150 16.24 11.73 20.70
CA PHE A 150 14.94 11.43 20.11
C PHE A 150 13.87 12.40 20.59
N GLN A 151 13.84 12.74 21.88
CA GLN A 151 12.90 13.70 22.45
C GLN A 151 13.06 15.09 21.83
N GLU A 152 14.30 15.55 21.66
CA GLU A 152 14.60 16.79 20.96
C GLU A 152 14.07 16.77 19.53
N MET A 153 14.35 15.70 18.75
CA MET A 153 13.87 15.54 17.39
C MET A 153 12.34 15.48 17.35
N TYR A 154 11.73 14.66 18.20
CA TYR A 154 10.28 14.48 18.30
C TYR A 154 9.56 15.80 18.56
N ASN A 155 10.16 16.68 19.39
CA ASN A 155 9.61 17.98 19.72
C ASN A 155 10.09 19.12 18.79
N SER A 156 10.87 18.80 17.75
CA SER A 156 11.41 19.78 16.83
C SER A 156 10.32 20.43 15.95
N PHE A 157 10.60 21.65 15.51
CA PHE A 157 9.78 22.36 14.52
C PHE A 157 9.67 21.59 13.20
N ALA A 158 10.75 20.91 12.80
CA ALA A 158 10.80 20.11 11.57
C ALA A 158 9.78 18.96 11.60
N VAL A 159 9.77 18.16 12.67
CA VAL A 159 8.81 17.06 12.87
C VAL A 159 7.38 17.58 12.97
N SER A 160 7.16 18.65 13.74
CA SER A 160 5.85 19.28 13.84
C SER A 160 5.34 19.78 12.49
N THR A 161 6.21 20.35 11.66
CA THR A 161 5.86 20.83 10.32
C THR A 161 5.53 19.66 9.39
N LYS A 162 6.31 18.56 9.41
CA LYS A 162 6.01 17.35 8.64
C LYS A 162 4.67 16.74 9.04
N ALA A 163 4.37 16.64 10.35
CA ALA A 163 3.08 16.14 10.84
C ALA A 163 1.90 16.98 10.30
N ARG A 164 1.99 18.31 10.37
CA ARG A 164 0.96 19.18 9.79
C ARG A 164 0.79 19.02 8.28
N ARG A 165 1.91 18.89 7.53
CA ARG A 165 1.87 18.63 6.08
C ARG A 165 1.22 17.29 5.77
N ALA A 166 1.47 16.26 6.60
CA ALA A 166 0.81 14.96 6.46
C ALA A 166 -0.71 15.09 6.57
N THR A 167 -1.21 15.85 7.56
CA THR A 167 -2.64 16.13 7.69
C THR A 167 -3.17 16.91 6.49
N GLN A 168 -2.45 17.92 6.00
CA GLN A 168 -2.85 18.65 4.79
C GLN A 168 -2.90 17.72 3.55
N THR A 169 -1.94 16.81 3.41
CA THR A 169 -1.94 15.82 2.33
C THR A 169 -3.11 14.84 2.47
N GLN A 170 -3.38 14.36 3.68
CA GLN A 170 -4.56 13.55 4.00
C GLN A 170 -5.85 14.23 3.56
N ASP A 171 -6.03 15.51 3.90
CA ASP A 171 -7.22 16.29 3.56
C ASP A 171 -7.33 16.53 2.05
N ALA A 172 -6.21 16.86 1.39
CA ALA A 172 -6.14 17.08 -0.05
C ALA A 172 -6.50 15.82 -0.86
N TYR A 173 -6.17 14.64 -0.33
CA TYR A 173 -6.57 13.34 -0.91
C TYR A 173 -7.96 12.90 -0.42
N LYS A 174 -8.62 13.64 0.48
CA LYS A 174 -9.91 13.27 1.09
C LYS A 174 -9.86 11.85 1.65
N VAL A 175 -8.83 11.57 2.46
CA VAL A 175 -8.65 10.26 3.09
C VAL A 175 -9.62 10.12 4.24
N GLU A 176 -10.55 9.17 4.16
CA GLU A 176 -11.56 8.91 5.20
C GLU A 176 -11.26 7.66 6.03
N GLY A 177 -10.37 6.80 5.51
CA GLY A 177 -9.95 5.56 6.16
C GLY A 177 -8.55 5.13 5.77
N VAL A 178 -7.96 4.24 6.55
CA VAL A 178 -6.62 3.69 6.30
C VAL A 178 -6.60 2.17 6.49
N PRO A 179 -5.75 1.43 5.73
CA PRO A 179 -4.76 1.94 4.78
C PRO A 179 -5.39 2.44 3.48
N ALA A 180 -4.76 3.43 2.85
CA ALA A 180 -5.14 3.95 1.54
C ALA A 180 -3.89 4.32 0.73
N LEU A 181 -4.05 4.40 -0.59
CA LEU A 181 -2.95 4.69 -1.51
C LEU A 181 -3.26 5.91 -2.37
N GLY A 182 -2.27 6.78 -2.53
CA GLY A 182 -2.28 7.88 -3.48
C GLY A 182 -1.29 7.63 -4.61
N VAL A 183 -1.63 7.94 -5.87
CA VAL A 183 -0.74 7.70 -7.01
C VAL A 183 -0.54 8.97 -7.83
N ALA A 184 0.72 9.33 -8.04
CA ALA A 184 1.17 10.41 -8.92
C ALA A 184 0.50 11.78 -8.65
N GLY A 185 0.07 12.06 -7.42
CA GLY A 185 -0.65 13.29 -7.09
C GLY A 185 -2.03 13.40 -7.72
N ARG A 186 -2.56 12.33 -8.31
CA ARG A 186 -3.79 12.39 -9.14
C ARG A 186 -4.86 11.39 -8.76
N PHE A 187 -4.50 10.26 -8.19
CA PHE A 187 -5.42 9.14 -7.95
C PHE A 187 -5.39 8.70 -6.50
N TYR A 188 -6.50 8.18 -6.04
CA TYR A 188 -6.70 7.60 -4.72
C TYR A 188 -7.35 6.22 -4.83
N VAL A 189 -6.86 5.30 -4.04
CA VAL A 189 -7.34 3.91 -3.96
C VAL A 189 -7.37 3.46 -2.50
N ASP A 190 -8.41 2.75 -2.11
CA ASP A 190 -8.51 2.08 -0.82
C ASP A 190 -9.22 0.73 -0.93
N ALA A 191 -9.46 0.09 0.22
CA ALA A 191 -10.14 -1.20 0.26
C ALA A 191 -11.64 -1.09 -0.07
N GLU A 192 -12.27 0.05 0.18
CA GLU A 192 -13.68 0.28 -0.13
C GLU A 192 -13.90 0.33 -1.64
N LEU A 193 -13.09 1.10 -2.35
CA LEU A 193 -13.15 1.21 -3.80
C LEU A 193 -12.71 -0.09 -4.49
N ALA A 194 -11.56 -0.63 -4.13
CA ALA A 194 -10.99 -1.80 -4.80
C ALA A 194 -11.58 -3.14 -4.32
N GLY A 195 -12.33 -3.13 -3.22
CA GLY A 195 -12.89 -4.31 -2.57
C GLY A 195 -11.98 -4.94 -1.51
N ASN A 196 -10.67 -4.79 -1.57
CA ASN A 196 -9.68 -5.12 -0.53
C ASN A 196 -8.31 -4.55 -0.89
N MET A 197 -7.35 -4.59 0.06
CA MET A 197 -6.02 -4.00 -0.15
C MET A 197 -5.13 -4.78 -1.14
N ASP A 198 -5.34 -6.08 -1.34
CA ASP A 198 -4.61 -6.84 -2.36
C ASP A 198 -5.02 -6.35 -3.77
N LYS A 199 -6.30 -6.13 -4.00
CA LYS A 199 -6.80 -5.52 -5.23
C LYS A 199 -6.39 -4.06 -5.36
N ALA A 200 -6.33 -3.31 -4.24
CA ALA A 200 -5.83 -1.93 -4.26
C ALA A 200 -4.39 -1.85 -4.78
N LEU A 201 -3.52 -2.82 -4.46
CA LEU A 201 -2.18 -2.90 -5.03
C LEU A 201 -2.21 -3.16 -6.55
N VAL A 202 -3.09 -4.05 -7.03
CA VAL A 202 -3.28 -4.31 -8.48
C VAL A 202 -3.77 -3.05 -9.21
N VAL A 203 -4.72 -2.33 -8.61
CA VAL A 203 -5.20 -1.03 -9.14
C VAL A 203 -4.07 0.00 -9.15
N THR A 204 -3.24 0.02 -8.11
CA THR A 204 -2.07 0.90 -8.02
C THR A 204 -1.06 0.61 -9.13
N ASP A 205 -0.77 -0.66 -9.45
CA ASP A 205 0.07 -1.04 -10.58
C ASP A 205 -0.48 -0.51 -11.91
N TYR A 206 -1.78 -0.63 -12.12
CA TYR A 206 -2.45 -0.07 -13.29
C TYR A 206 -2.28 1.46 -13.35
N LEU A 207 -2.50 2.18 -12.24
CA LEU A 207 -2.39 3.63 -12.18
C LEU A 207 -0.94 4.12 -12.36
N VAL A 208 0.03 3.38 -11.86
CA VAL A 208 1.46 3.62 -12.09
C VAL A 208 1.77 3.47 -13.59
N ALA A 209 1.24 2.43 -14.25
CA ALA A 209 1.39 2.25 -15.69
C ALA A 209 0.75 3.38 -16.50
N GLU A 210 -0.44 3.87 -16.10
CA GLU A 210 -1.07 5.04 -16.72
C GLU A 210 -0.26 6.33 -16.48
N ALA A 211 0.31 6.50 -15.27
CA ALA A 211 1.16 7.65 -14.97
C ALA A 211 2.44 7.67 -15.83
N ARG A 212 2.99 6.52 -16.18
CA ARG A 212 4.16 6.41 -17.09
C ARG A 212 3.88 6.96 -18.49
N LYS A 213 2.65 6.85 -18.99
CA LYS A 213 2.26 7.32 -20.34
C LYS A 213 2.13 8.85 -20.43
N THR A 214 2.01 9.52 -19.31
CA THR A 214 1.71 10.97 -19.24
C THR A 214 2.86 11.79 -18.65
N LYS A 215 4.06 11.21 -18.62
CA LYS A 215 5.31 11.87 -18.25
C LYS A 215 5.86 12.73 -19.37
#